data_c315e23692d00eea33e04715bed4b8a7
#
_entry.id   c315e23692d00eea33e04715bed4b8a7
#
_cell.length_a   1.000
_cell.length_b   1.000
_cell.length_c   1.000
_cell.angle_alpha   90.00
_cell.angle_beta   90.00
_cell.angle_gamma   90.00
#
_symmetry.space_group_name_H-M   'P 1'
#
loop_
_entity.id
_entity.type
_entity.pdbx_description
1 polymer ?
#
loop_
_entity_poly.entity_id
_entity_poly.type
_entity_poly.pdbx_seq_one_letter_code
_entity_poly.pdbx_strand_id
1 'polypeptide(L)'
;MFKYANFTLKIVEDDLVISKGLLEKRQITIPLNRIQGIRISENLIRQPFGYATVSIESAGGAEMEGAKINLLPLIKKERISEVIERHIGGYDLTEAFNRAPKRALRRYYFKGAAPIIAAAAILVYFFEWWGLLSLLLLPFTLLLAYFRFKDAGWAIGDNQLNLQYRFIVKHTLFMKKNKIQALGMKQSFFQRKKKLA
;
A
#
# COMPACT_ATOMS: atom_id res chain seq x y z
N MET A 1 22.28 3.68 -1.74
CA MET A 1 21.90 4.67 -0.70
C MET A 1 21.87 6.10 -1.21
N PHE A 2 22.61 6.47 -2.25
CA PHE A 2 22.72 7.83 -2.79
C PHE A 2 21.58 8.32 -3.70
N LYS A 3 20.62 7.47 -4.04
CA LYS A 3 19.53 7.74 -5.00
C LYS A 3 18.50 8.76 -4.50
N TYR A 4 18.47 9.05 -3.20
CA TYR A 4 17.53 9.96 -2.55
C TYR A 4 18.18 11.14 -1.83
N ALA A 5 19.48 11.36 -2.05
CA ALA A 5 20.15 12.52 -1.51
C ALA A 5 19.75 13.79 -2.28
N ASN A 6 19.76 14.93 -1.62
CA ASN A 6 19.29 16.24 -2.14
C ASN A 6 17.86 16.19 -2.71
N PHE A 7 16.96 15.52 -1.99
CA PHE A 7 15.55 15.47 -2.37
C PHE A 7 14.89 16.83 -2.13
N THR A 8 14.39 17.45 -3.19
CA THR A 8 13.69 18.74 -3.13
C THR A 8 12.32 18.60 -3.78
N LEU A 9 11.29 19.07 -3.08
CA LEU A 9 9.92 19.16 -3.56
C LEU A 9 9.55 20.64 -3.70
N LYS A 10 9.12 21.05 -4.88
CA LYS A 10 8.66 22.41 -5.13
C LYS A 10 7.37 22.37 -5.95
N ILE A 11 6.53 23.37 -5.77
CA ILE A 11 5.42 23.68 -6.67
C ILE A 11 5.87 24.85 -7.52
N VAL A 12 5.76 24.71 -8.82
CA VAL A 12 6.02 25.78 -9.80
C VAL A 12 4.76 25.88 -10.64
N GLU A 13 4.05 26.98 -10.51
CA GLU A 13 2.71 27.16 -11.09
C GLU A 13 1.76 26.03 -10.62
N ASP A 14 1.24 25.22 -11.55
CA ASP A 14 0.37 24.05 -11.27
C ASP A 14 1.11 22.71 -11.36
N ASP A 15 2.45 22.75 -11.40
CA ASP A 15 3.28 21.56 -11.54
C ASP A 15 4.03 21.21 -10.26
N LEU A 16 4.01 19.93 -9.92
CA LEU A 16 4.81 19.36 -8.84
C LEU A 16 6.18 18.97 -9.37
N VAL A 17 7.22 19.67 -8.95
CA VAL A 17 8.60 19.44 -9.38
C VAL A 17 9.36 18.68 -8.28
N ILE A 18 9.81 17.48 -8.61
CA ILE A 18 10.59 16.61 -7.73
C ILE A 18 12.01 16.53 -8.28
N SER A 19 12.98 17.04 -7.53
CA SER A 19 14.40 16.89 -7.84
C SER A 19 15.05 15.91 -6.89
N LYS A 20 15.82 14.96 -7.42
CA LYS A 20 16.52 13.94 -6.63
C LYS A 20 17.86 13.55 -7.27
N GLY A 21 18.83 13.16 -6.44
CA GLY A 21 20.13 12.63 -6.84
C GLY A 21 21.29 13.55 -6.48
N LEU A 22 22.44 12.93 -6.12
CA LEU A 22 23.69 13.59 -5.77
C LEU A 22 24.62 13.75 -6.99
N LEU A 23 24.82 12.67 -7.73
CA LEU A 23 25.70 12.63 -8.89
C LEU A 23 24.94 12.88 -10.18
N GLU A 24 23.77 12.29 -10.31
CA GLU A 24 22.87 12.48 -11.46
C GLU A 24 21.59 13.15 -10.93
N LYS A 25 21.42 14.43 -11.22
CA LYS A 25 20.19 15.15 -10.88
C LYS A 25 19.10 14.75 -11.86
N ARG A 26 18.07 14.08 -11.35
CA ARG A 26 16.84 13.78 -12.09
C ARG A 26 15.75 14.69 -11.57
N GLN A 27 15.13 15.42 -12.47
CA GLN A 27 13.96 16.23 -12.22
C GLN A 27 12.76 15.60 -12.88
N ILE A 28 11.68 15.47 -12.12
CA ILE A 28 10.39 14.95 -12.58
C ILE A 28 9.37 16.04 -12.33
N THR A 29 8.69 16.47 -13.39
CA THR A 29 7.62 17.46 -13.33
C THR A 29 6.29 16.75 -13.56
N ILE A 30 5.33 16.96 -12.66
CA ILE A 30 4.03 16.28 -12.68
C ILE A 30 2.94 17.33 -12.53
N PRO A 31 2.09 17.55 -13.52
CA PRO A 31 0.92 18.40 -13.39
C PRO A 31 -0.01 17.93 -12.27
N LEU A 32 -0.41 18.80 -11.37
CA LEU A 32 -1.29 18.48 -10.23
C LEU A 32 -2.63 17.89 -10.69
N ASN A 33 -3.12 18.32 -11.86
CA ASN A 33 -4.34 17.79 -12.45
C ASN A 33 -4.24 16.33 -12.89
N ARG A 34 -3.02 15.81 -13.14
CA ARG A 34 -2.76 14.40 -13.51
C ARG A 34 -2.60 13.47 -12.32
N ILE A 35 -2.52 13.99 -11.11
CA ILE A 35 -2.44 13.17 -9.89
C ILE A 35 -3.80 12.48 -9.69
N GLN A 36 -3.79 11.15 -9.73
CA GLN A 36 -4.98 10.31 -9.52
C GLN A 36 -5.17 9.92 -8.06
N GLY A 37 -4.06 9.71 -7.36
CA GLY A 37 -4.10 9.29 -5.97
C GLY A 37 -2.77 9.42 -5.26
N ILE A 38 -2.87 9.37 -3.93
CA ILE A 38 -1.74 9.40 -3.01
C ILE A 38 -1.67 8.05 -2.32
N ARG A 39 -0.50 7.43 -2.32
CA ARG A 39 -0.25 6.17 -1.65
C ARG A 39 0.75 6.35 -0.52
N ILE A 40 0.35 6.03 0.68
CA ILE A 40 1.22 5.95 1.86
C ILE A 40 1.59 4.49 2.06
N SER A 41 2.89 4.21 2.14
CA SER A 41 3.44 2.85 2.29
C SER A 41 4.26 2.76 3.57
N GLU A 42 3.86 1.86 4.47
CA GLU A 42 4.51 1.62 5.76
C GLU A 42 5.14 0.21 5.76
N ASN A 43 6.47 0.15 5.74
CA ASN A 43 7.20 -1.11 5.83
C ASN A 43 7.19 -1.61 7.30
N LEU A 44 7.19 -2.93 7.51
CA LEU A 44 7.20 -3.56 8.83
C LEU A 44 8.33 -3.05 9.74
N ILE A 45 9.53 -2.82 9.18
CA ILE A 45 10.69 -2.35 9.93
C ILE A 45 10.55 -0.86 10.31
N ARG A 46 9.94 -0.03 9.46
CA ARG A 46 9.82 1.41 9.64
C ARG A 46 8.56 1.82 10.40
N GLN A 47 7.56 0.97 10.41
CA GLN A 47 6.27 1.20 11.04
C GLN A 47 6.37 1.47 12.55
N PRO A 48 7.17 0.70 13.35
CA PRO A 48 7.34 0.97 14.79
C PRO A 48 7.96 2.35 15.07
N PHE A 49 8.78 2.85 14.15
CA PHE A 49 9.43 4.16 14.26
C PHE A 49 8.58 5.31 13.72
N GLY A 50 7.34 5.03 13.27
CA GLY A 50 6.45 6.03 12.73
C GLY A 50 6.86 6.59 11.36
N TYR A 51 7.69 5.88 10.57
CA TYR A 51 8.11 6.32 9.26
C TYR A 51 7.32 5.65 8.13
N ALA A 52 7.01 6.44 7.10
CA ALA A 52 6.34 5.98 5.89
C ALA A 52 7.00 6.54 4.63
N THR A 53 6.64 5.97 3.50
CA THR A 53 6.96 6.48 2.16
C THR A 53 5.67 6.99 1.54
N VAL A 54 5.68 8.21 1.02
CA VAL A 54 4.57 8.77 0.26
C VAL A 54 4.91 8.70 -1.23
N SER A 55 4.01 8.17 -2.01
CA SER A 55 4.09 8.13 -3.48
C SER A 55 2.78 8.60 -4.08
N ILE A 56 2.87 9.16 -5.28
CA ILE A 56 1.71 9.56 -6.07
C ILE A 56 1.53 8.60 -7.25
N GLU A 57 0.28 8.43 -7.64
CA GLU A 57 -0.13 7.73 -8.83
C GLU A 57 -0.64 8.77 -9.81
N SER A 58 -0.01 8.84 -10.99
CA SER A 58 -0.33 9.81 -12.05
C SER A 58 -0.86 9.09 -13.28
N ALA A 59 -1.81 9.72 -13.97
CA ALA A 59 -2.30 9.26 -15.26
C ALA A 59 -1.39 9.73 -16.38
N GLY A 60 -0.79 8.79 -17.09
CA GLY A 60 -0.17 9.04 -18.42
C GLY A 60 1.16 9.78 -18.43
N GLY A 61 2.04 9.27 -19.25
CA GLY A 61 3.32 9.78 -19.68
C GLY A 61 4.07 8.61 -20.31
N ALA A 62 4.60 8.76 -21.52
CA ALA A 62 5.18 7.69 -22.34
C ALA A 62 6.36 6.93 -21.68
N GLU A 63 6.92 7.45 -20.59
CA GLU A 63 7.92 6.76 -19.75
C GLU A 63 7.36 6.29 -18.39
N MET A 64 6.08 6.50 -18.10
CA MET A 64 5.50 6.36 -16.75
C MET A 64 4.11 5.72 -16.73
N GLU A 65 3.80 4.83 -17.68
CA GLU A 65 2.54 4.08 -17.65
C GLU A 65 2.42 3.32 -16.31
N GLY A 66 1.59 3.84 -15.40
CA GLY A 66 1.42 3.29 -14.04
C GLY A 66 2.61 3.53 -13.10
N ALA A 67 3.54 4.44 -13.40
CA ALA A 67 4.74 4.65 -12.60
C ALA A 67 4.41 5.29 -11.26
N LYS A 68 4.64 4.52 -10.22
CA LYS A 68 4.62 4.94 -8.84
C LYS A 68 5.79 5.91 -8.59
N ILE A 69 5.48 7.19 -8.48
CA ILE A 69 6.48 8.22 -8.24
C ILE A 69 6.58 8.47 -6.73
N ASN A 70 7.76 8.19 -6.17
CA ASN A 70 7.98 8.48 -4.77
C ASN A 70 8.10 9.99 -4.56
N LEU A 71 7.09 10.54 -3.90
CA LEU A 71 7.02 11.95 -3.50
C LEU A 71 7.93 12.22 -2.31
N LEU A 72 7.89 11.36 -1.30
CA LEU A 72 8.67 11.44 -0.08
C LEU A 72 9.14 10.03 0.29
N PRO A 73 10.42 9.71 0.10
CA PRO A 73 10.94 8.36 0.31
C PRO A 73 10.97 7.96 1.79
N LEU A 74 11.08 8.94 2.69
CA LEU A 74 11.06 8.74 4.12
C LEU A 74 10.53 9.99 4.83
N ILE A 75 9.38 9.85 5.49
CA ILE A 75 8.75 10.93 6.25
C ILE A 75 8.13 10.36 7.53
N LYS A 76 8.10 11.15 8.61
CA LYS A 76 7.30 10.84 9.80
C LYS A 76 5.82 10.95 9.48
N LYS A 77 5.03 10.00 9.95
CA LYS A 77 3.59 9.92 9.74
C LYS A 77 2.84 11.22 10.13
N GLU A 78 3.25 11.80 11.25
CA GLU A 78 2.67 13.03 11.80
C GLU A 78 2.77 14.22 10.85
N ARG A 79 3.80 14.26 10.00
CA ARG A 79 4.04 15.35 9.06
C ARG A 79 3.41 15.12 7.68
N ILE A 80 2.85 13.94 7.42
CA ILE A 80 2.33 13.60 6.08
C ILE A 80 1.15 14.50 5.72
N SER A 81 0.21 14.70 6.64
CA SER A 81 -0.97 15.53 6.42
C SER A 81 -0.57 16.97 6.08
N GLU A 82 0.31 17.58 6.88
CA GLU A 82 0.81 18.93 6.67
C GLU A 82 1.47 19.10 5.28
N VAL A 83 2.34 18.13 4.91
CA VAL A 83 3.06 18.22 3.62
C VAL A 83 2.13 18.01 2.44
N ILE A 84 1.16 17.08 2.54
CA ILE A 84 0.19 16.84 1.46
C ILE A 84 -0.74 18.03 1.30
N GLU A 85 -1.25 18.59 2.39
CA GLU A 85 -2.12 19.75 2.37
C GLU A 85 -1.43 20.97 1.76
N ARG A 86 -0.16 21.20 2.12
CA ARG A 86 0.64 22.32 1.59
C ARG A 86 0.95 22.22 0.10
N HIS A 87 1.18 20.99 -0.42
CA HIS A 87 1.71 20.81 -1.78
C HIS A 87 0.70 20.27 -2.78
N ILE A 88 -0.30 19.51 -2.36
CA ILE A 88 -1.25 18.87 -3.28
C ILE A 88 -2.67 19.35 -2.99
N GLY A 89 -3.01 19.48 -1.71
CA GLY A 89 -4.33 19.91 -1.23
C GLY A 89 -5.49 18.98 -1.59
N GLY A 90 -6.61 19.17 -0.91
CA GLY A 90 -7.88 18.51 -1.24
C GLY A 90 -7.91 16.98 -1.04
N TYR A 91 -7.11 16.44 -0.11
CA TYR A 91 -7.18 15.06 0.37
C TYR A 91 -7.42 15.04 1.88
N ASP A 92 -8.47 14.36 2.32
CA ASP A 92 -8.69 14.09 3.73
C ASP A 92 -8.00 12.78 4.14
N LEU A 93 -7.00 12.91 5.01
CA LEU A 93 -6.23 11.77 5.52
C LEU A 93 -6.76 11.28 6.88
N THR A 94 -7.78 11.93 7.44
CA THR A 94 -8.29 11.67 8.79
C THR A 94 -9.51 10.73 8.82
N GLU A 95 -10.11 10.42 7.68
CA GLU A 95 -11.30 9.58 7.60
C GLU A 95 -11.12 8.21 8.28
N ALA A 96 -12.13 7.82 9.05
CA ALA A 96 -12.18 6.53 9.72
C ALA A 96 -12.43 5.39 8.71
N PHE A 97 -11.61 4.34 8.76
CA PHE A 97 -11.76 3.18 7.89
C PHE A 97 -12.81 2.19 8.40
N ASN A 98 -13.73 1.78 7.54
CA ASN A 98 -14.57 0.61 7.74
C ASN A 98 -13.70 -0.65 7.66
N ARG A 99 -13.59 -1.38 8.77
CA ARG A 99 -12.73 -2.55 8.89
C ARG A 99 -13.43 -3.81 8.38
N ALA A 100 -12.62 -4.77 7.93
CA ALA A 100 -13.14 -6.08 7.56
C ALA A 100 -13.85 -6.76 8.73
N PRO A 101 -15.01 -7.41 8.52
CA PRO A 101 -15.76 -8.08 9.59
C PRO A 101 -14.96 -9.25 10.18
N LYS A 102 -15.09 -9.49 11.50
CA LYS A 102 -14.34 -10.54 12.24
C LYS A 102 -14.46 -11.93 11.58
N ARG A 103 -15.60 -12.25 10.95
CA ARG A 103 -15.81 -13.50 10.21
C ARG A 103 -14.86 -13.68 9.02
N ALA A 104 -14.27 -12.61 8.50
CA ALA A 104 -13.28 -12.68 7.43
C ALA A 104 -11.92 -13.21 7.91
N LEU A 105 -11.60 -13.11 9.21
CA LEU A 105 -10.31 -13.51 9.79
C LEU A 105 -9.95 -14.97 9.46
N ARG A 106 -10.92 -15.89 9.57
CA ARG A 106 -10.71 -17.32 9.24
C ARG A 106 -10.19 -17.51 7.81
N ARG A 107 -10.65 -16.69 6.86
CA ARG A 107 -10.21 -16.75 5.47
C ARG A 107 -8.77 -16.25 5.32
N TYR A 108 -8.39 -15.20 6.05
CA TYR A 108 -7.01 -14.71 6.02
C TYR A 108 -6.06 -15.77 6.58
N TYR A 109 -6.42 -16.45 7.67
CA TYR A 109 -5.63 -17.55 8.22
C TYR A 109 -5.54 -18.73 7.26
N PHE A 110 -6.65 -19.15 6.67
CA PHE A 110 -6.64 -20.22 5.68
C PHE A 110 -5.74 -19.91 4.49
N LYS A 111 -5.82 -18.69 3.94
CA LYS A 111 -4.94 -18.25 2.85
C LYS A 111 -3.47 -18.15 3.26
N GLY A 112 -3.17 -17.88 4.51
CA GLY A 112 -1.81 -17.85 5.04
C GLY A 112 -1.25 -19.25 5.31
N ALA A 113 -2.04 -20.14 5.88
CA ALA A 113 -1.63 -21.47 6.29
C ALA A 113 -1.61 -22.49 5.14
N ALA A 114 -2.60 -22.48 4.26
CA ALA A 114 -2.77 -23.49 3.22
C ALA A 114 -1.53 -23.69 2.33
N PRO A 115 -0.87 -22.65 1.81
CA PRO A 115 0.32 -22.84 0.96
C PRO A 115 1.50 -23.43 1.74
N ILE A 116 1.64 -23.09 3.03
CA ILE A 116 2.72 -23.64 3.87
C ILE A 116 2.46 -25.10 4.20
N ILE A 117 1.21 -25.46 4.50
CA ILE A 117 0.84 -26.86 4.78
C ILE A 117 1.03 -27.70 3.51
N ALA A 118 0.63 -27.19 2.35
CA ALA A 118 0.84 -27.89 1.08
C ALA A 118 2.34 -28.06 0.76
N ALA A 119 3.14 -27.02 0.95
CA ALA A 119 4.59 -27.10 0.78
C ALA A 119 5.22 -28.07 1.78
N ALA A 120 4.79 -28.07 3.04
CA ALA A 120 5.27 -29.02 4.05
C ALA A 120 4.97 -30.47 3.67
N ALA A 121 3.77 -30.75 3.17
CA ALA A 121 3.41 -32.11 2.72
C ALA A 121 4.33 -32.60 1.58
N ILE A 122 4.62 -31.72 0.62
CA ILE A 122 5.53 -32.03 -0.49
C ILE A 122 6.96 -32.27 0.03
N LEU A 123 7.44 -31.39 0.92
CA LEU A 123 8.80 -31.50 1.45
C LEU A 123 8.97 -32.73 2.34
N VAL A 124 7.95 -33.13 3.11
CA VAL A 124 7.97 -34.37 3.91
C VAL A 124 8.05 -35.59 2.99
N TYR A 125 7.36 -35.58 1.83
CA TYR A 125 7.43 -36.67 0.87
C TYR A 125 8.84 -36.86 0.28
N PHE A 126 9.59 -35.78 0.00
CA PHE A 126 10.93 -35.84 -0.59
C PHE A 126 12.07 -35.93 0.44
N PHE A 127 11.90 -35.33 1.60
CA PHE A 127 12.96 -35.14 2.62
C PHE A 127 12.60 -35.74 3.98
N GLU A 128 11.53 -36.55 4.07
CA GLU A 128 11.06 -37.18 5.29
C GLU A 128 10.91 -36.18 6.45
N TRP A 129 11.55 -36.46 7.61
CA TRP A 129 11.45 -35.62 8.80
C TRP A 129 11.95 -34.18 8.61
N TRP A 130 12.91 -33.95 7.72
CA TRP A 130 13.43 -32.61 7.46
C TRP A 130 12.39 -31.69 6.81
N GLY A 131 11.44 -32.25 6.11
CA GLY A 131 10.31 -31.50 5.55
C GLY A 131 9.45 -30.79 6.59
N LEU A 132 9.39 -31.31 7.82
CA LEU A 132 8.65 -30.71 8.92
C LEU A 132 9.21 -29.34 9.37
N LEU A 133 10.49 -29.06 9.11
CA LEU A 133 11.07 -27.75 9.40
C LEU A 133 10.35 -26.60 8.68
N SER A 134 9.71 -26.87 7.55
CA SER A 134 8.91 -25.85 6.84
C SER A 134 7.71 -25.37 7.66
N LEU A 135 7.21 -26.15 8.60
CA LEU A 135 6.11 -25.75 9.50
C LEU A 135 6.53 -24.64 10.48
N LEU A 136 7.83 -24.41 10.71
CA LEU A 136 8.32 -23.28 11.48
C LEU A 136 7.94 -21.91 10.84
N LEU A 137 7.60 -21.90 9.55
CA LEU A 137 7.09 -20.70 8.87
C LEU A 137 5.61 -20.42 9.18
N LEU A 138 4.86 -21.40 9.71
CA LEU A 138 3.43 -21.25 10.03
C LEU A 138 3.14 -20.07 10.98
N PRO A 139 3.79 -19.94 12.14
CA PRO A 139 3.49 -18.84 13.05
C PRO A 139 3.76 -17.47 12.40
N PHE A 140 4.80 -17.36 11.57
CA PHE A 140 5.10 -16.12 10.84
C PHE A 140 4.01 -15.78 9.81
N THR A 141 3.56 -16.76 9.03
CA THR A 141 2.51 -16.54 8.02
C THR A 141 1.15 -16.27 8.65
N LEU A 142 0.83 -16.90 9.80
CA LEU A 142 -0.38 -16.62 10.55
C LEU A 142 -0.36 -15.20 11.15
N LEU A 143 0.79 -14.77 11.69
CA LEU A 143 0.97 -13.41 12.18
C LEU A 143 0.79 -12.39 11.05
N LEU A 144 1.38 -12.65 9.88
CA LEU A 144 1.20 -11.81 8.70
C LEU A 144 -0.26 -11.78 8.22
N ALA A 145 -0.95 -12.94 8.26
CA ALA A 145 -2.38 -13.04 7.94
C ALA A 145 -3.24 -12.20 8.90
N TYR A 146 -2.92 -12.20 10.18
CA TYR A 146 -3.57 -11.35 11.17
C TYR A 146 -3.38 -9.86 10.86
N PHE A 147 -2.14 -9.43 10.56
CA PHE A 147 -1.89 -8.03 10.18
C PHE A 147 -2.60 -7.65 8.87
N ARG A 148 -2.66 -8.55 7.89
CA ARG A 148 -3.43 -8.34 6.65
C ARG A 148 -4.91 -8.11 6.94
N PHE A 149 -5.49 -8.91 7.85
CA PHE A 149 -6.88 -8.73 8.28
C PHE A 149 -7.07 -7.41 9.02
N LYS A 150 -6.19 -7.09 9.98
CA LYS A 150 -6.26 -5.87 10.80
C LYS A 150 -6.19 -4.60 9.96
N ASP A 151 -5.37 -4.60 8.91
CA ASP A 151 -5.15 -3.44 8.05
C ASP A 151 -6.09 -3.39 6.83
N ALA A 152 -6.93 -4.42 6.63
CA ALA A 152 -7.93 -4.39 5.56
C ALA A 152 -9.07 -3.43 5.93
N GLY A 153 -9.27 -2.41 5.12
CA GLY A 153 -10.32 -1.43 5.35
C GLY A 153 -10.54 -0.53 4.14
N TRP A 154 -11.67 0.16 4.15
CA TRP A 154 -12.06 1.14 3.14
C TRP A 154 -12.85 2.27 3.80
N ALA A 155 -12.82 3.44 3.20
CA ALA A 155 -13.67 4.56 3.58
C ALA A 155 -14.11 5.29 2.31
N ILE A 156 -15.34 5.75 2.31
CA ILE A 156 -15.90 6.56 1.22
C ILE A 156 -16.36 7.88 1.84
N GLY A 157 -15.59 8.93 1.60
CA GLY A 157 -15.98 10.29 1.90
C GLY A 157 -16.79 10.92 0.76
N ASP A 158 -17.14 12.20 0.87
CA ASP A 158 -17.96 12.90 -0.11
C ASP A 158 -17.31 12.89 -1.50
N ASN A 159 -16.05 13.22 -1.60
CA ASN A 159 -15.31 13.31 -2.87
C ASN A 159 -14.11 12.36 -2.95
N GLN A 160 -13.94 11.43 -2.02
CA GLN A 160 -12.75 10.61 -1.86
C GLN A 160 -13.09 9.16 -1.57
N LEU A 161 -12.30 8.25 -2.15
CA LEU A 161 -12.26 6.82 -1.82
C LEU A 161 -10.92 6.48 -1.21
N ASN A 162 -10.94 5.92 -0.02
CA ASN A 162 -9.76 5.51 0.72
C ASN A 162 -9.73 4.00 0.86
N LEU A 163 -8.61 3.38 0.50
CA LEU A 163 -8.40 1.95 0.60
C LEU A 163 -7.18 1.66 1.45
N GLN A 164 -7.30 0.72 2.38
CA GLN A 164 -6.19 0.27 3.20
C GLN A 164 -6.05 -1.24 3.08
N TYR A 165 -4.86 -1.70 2.77
CA TYR A 165 -4.55 -3.12 2.67
C TYR A 165 -3.08 -3.39 2.99
N ARG A 166 -2.77 -4.64 3.34
CA ARG A 166 -1.40 -5.11 3.58
C ARG A 166 -1.15 -6.40 2.80
N PHE A 167 -0.05 -6.46 2.12
CA PHE A 167 0.55 -7.73 1.69
C PHE A 167 1.71 -8.10 2.63
N ILE A 168 2.81 -7.40 2.60
CA ILE A 168 3.89 -7.34 3.59
C ILE A 168 3.95 -5.90 4.11
N VAL A 169 4.06 -4.96 3.19
CA VAL A 169 3.99 -3.53 3.42
C VAL A 169 2.53 -3.11 3.53
N LYS A 170 2.20 -2.26 4.50
CA LYS A 170 0.89 -1.66 4.61
C LYS A 170 0.80 -0.50 3.62
N HIS A 171 -0.25 -0.50 2.84
CA HIS A 171 -0.57 0.55 1.87
C HIS A 171 -1.89 1.21 2.25
N THR A 172 -1.88 2.54 2.30
CA THR A 172 -3.09 3.36 2.39
C THR A 172 -3.14 4.21 1.14
N LEU A 173 -4.20 4.07 0.37
CA LEU A 173 -4.43 4.74 -0.90
C LEU A 173 -5.59 5.70 -0.76
N PHE A 174 -5.37 6.95 -1.16
CA PHE A 174 -6.35 8.03 -1.18
C PHE A 174 -6.56 8.45 -2.62
N MET A 175 -7.80 8.35 -3.12
CA MET A 175 -8.16 8.66 -4.50
C MET A 175 -9.37 9.59 -4.55
N LYS A 176 -9.31 10.62 -5.38
CA LYS A 176 -10.47 11.49 -5.64
C LYS A 176 -11.46 10.73 -6.54
N LYS A 177 -12.76 10.75 -6.22
CA LYS A 177 -13.80 10.03 -6.99
C LYS A 177 -13.82 10.41 -8.46
N ASN A 178 -13.63 11.69 -8.77
CA ASN A 178 -13.59 12.21 -10.15
C ASN A 178 -12.34 11.79 -10.95
N LYS A 179 -11.34 11.20 -10.31
CA LYS A 179 -10.12 10.69 -10.96
C LYS A 179 -10.11 9.18 -11.12
N ILE A 180 -11.14 8.48 -10.63
CA ILE A 180 -11.27 7.03 -10.75
C ILE A 180 -11.83 6.72 -12.15
N GLN A 181 -11.00 6.09 -12.99
CA GLN A 181 -11.38 5.70 -14.36
C GLN A 181 -12.12 4.37 -14.41
N ALA A 182 -11.73 3.41 -13.54
CA ALA A 182 -12.38 2.11 -13.46
C ALA A 182 -12.28 1.55 -12.04
N LEU A 183 -13.36 0.94 -11.58
CA LEU A 183 -13.41 0.22 -10.31
C LEU A 183 -13.83 -1.23 -10.57
N GLY A 184 -12.90 -2.15 -10.36
CA GLY A 184 -13.17 -3.59 -10.50
C GLY A 184 -13.43 -4.24 -9.14
N MET A 185 -14.61 -4.84 -8.96
CA MET A 185 -14.90 -5.64 -7.78
C MET A 185 -14.92 -7.13 -8.17
N LYS A 186 -14.11 -7.95 -7.47
CA LYS A 186 -14.10 -9.40 -7.65
C LYS A 186 -14.52 -10.09 -6.37
N GLN A 187 -15.59 -10.87 -6.44
CA GLN A 187 -16.11 -11.64 -5.32
C GLN A 187 -16.11 -13.13 -5.68
N SER A 188 -15.45 -13.97 -4.86
CA SER A 188 -15.50 -15.42 -5.07
C SER A 188 -16.83 -15.99 -4.57
N PHE A 189 -17.21 -17.17 -5.08
CA PHE A 189 -18.42 -17.90 -4.65
C PHE A 189 -18.51 -18.05 -3.12
N PHE A 190 -17.42 -18.42 -2.46
CA PHE A 190 -17.37 -18.56 -1.01
C PHE A 190 -17.52 -17.23 -0.25
N GLN A 191 -17.07 -16.11 -0.84
CA GLN A 191 -17.26 -14.78 -0.27
C GLN A 191 -18.73 -14.39 -0.35
N ARG A 192 -19.37 -14.63 -1.50
CA ARG A 192 -20.77 -14.35 -1.74
C ARG A 192 -21.66 -15.11 -0.73
N LYS A 193 -21.45 -16.43 -0.56
CA LYS A 193 -22.19 -17.26 0.41
C LYS A 193 -22.07 -16.75 1.85
N LYS A 194 -20.94 -16.14 2.23
CA LYS A 194 -20.69 -15.61 3.59
C LYS A 194 -20.95 -14.10 3.71
N LYS A 195 -21.53 -13.46 2.68
CA LYS A 195 -21.74 -12.00 2.62
C LYS A 195 -20.46 -11.23 3.00
N LEU A 196 -19.33 -11.63 2.45
CA LEU A 196 -18.03 -10.97 2.57
C LEU A 196 -17.78 -10.26 1.24
N ALA A 197 -18.21 -9.02 1.14
CA ALA A 197 -17.93 -8.13 0.02
C ALA A 197 -17.15 -6.94 0.54
#